data_ef2854bf2ed5e542d4a29641bd7f1037
#
_entry.id   ef2854bf2ed5e542d4a29641bd7f1037
#
_cell.length_a   1.000
_cell.length_b   1.000
_cell.length_c   1.000
_cell.angle_alpha   90.00
_cell.angle_beta   90.00
_cell.angle_gamma   90.00
#
_symmetry.space_group_name_H-M   'P 1'
#
loop_
_entity.id
_entity.type
_entity.pdbx_description
1 polymer ?
#
loop_
_entity_poly.entity_id
_entity_poly.type
_entity_poly.pdbx_seq_one_letter_code
_entity_poly.pdbx_strand_id
1 'polypeptide(L)'
;MRVTLLGTGDTTGTPTVGCDCDTCSEARRRGVARTRFSVHVENERTGESLLVDVSPDFRTQMLRQEVTLPDAAIVTHIHFDHLDGLGNVYRTIDDLSVHAANETDPETGESVAETVERRYDYLARRLEVHHETPGEPFLAAGFEVTLVPVAHPPLLCYGLRIEEPAEDGGDDPAVLAITGDTSYDIPEASRAALSGADLLLADAIVPASSCVHHPIGGTHHDDNGVPRTFGTKHMTREGALQLAEELNADRLRLVHVAHFYPADEAFEEPLAVDGERYEL
;
A
#
# COMPACT_ATOMS: atom_id res chain seq x y z
N MET A 1 1.53 -18.21 -0.71
CA MET A 1 1.60 -16.83 -0.14
C MET A 1 0.26 -16.48 0.47
N ARG A 2 0.24 -16.06 1.74
CA ARG A 2 -0.99 -15.55 2.38
C ARG A 2 -0.91 -14.04 2.58
N VAL A 3 -1.87 -13.30 2.02
CA VAL A 3 -1.96 -11.85 2.09
C VAL A 3 -3.10 -11.45 3.01
N THR A 4 -2.83 -10.60 4.01
CA THR A 4 -3.84 -10.03 4.91
C THR A 4 -3.82 -8.51 4.82
N LEU A 5 -4.93 -7.89 4.45
CA LEU A 5 -5.07 -6.44 4.40
C LEU A 5 -5.30 -5.93 5.83
N LEU A 6 -4.26 -5.41 6.48
CA LEU A 6 -4.34 -4.91 7.85
C LEU A 6 -5.08 -3.58 7.92
N GLY A 7 -4.82 -2.70 6.97
CA GLY A 7 -5.46 -1.40 6.80
C GLY A 7 -5.63 -1.07 5.32
N THR A 8 -6.78 -0.54 4.96
CA THR A 8 -7.18 -0.29 3.56
C THR A 8 -7.59 1.16 3.31
N GLY A 9 -7.51 2.00 4.34
CA GLY A 9 -7.89 3.40 4.31
C GLY A 9 -6.75 4.34 3.94
N ASP A 10 -7.16 5.57 3.62
CA ASP A 10 -6.30 6.71 3.40
C ASP A 10 -5.67 7.25 4.70
N THR A 11 -4.97 8.34 4.59
CA THR A 11 -4.30 9.04 5.71
C THR A 11 -5.22 9.37 6.90
N THR A 12 -6.54 9.53 6.66
CA THR A 12 -7.52 9.89 7.71
C THR A 12 -8.24 8.68 8.30
N GLY A 13 -8.30 7.61 7.55
CA GLY A 13 -9.08 6.41 7.84
C GLY A 13 -10.59 6.62 7.80
N THR A 14 -11.35 5.53 7.80
CA THR A 14 -12.82 5.53 7.81
C THR A 14 -13.34 4.62 8.93
N PRO A 15 -14.17 5.08 9.88
CA PRO A 15 -14.70 6.44 10.01
C PRO A 15 -13.63 7.46 10.43
N THR A 16 -13.65 8.62 9.82
CA THR A 16 -12.74 9.73 10.12
C THR A 16 -13.09 10.41 11.43
N VAL A 17 -12.09 10.82 12.19
CA VAL A 17 -12.27 11.50 13.48
C VAL A 17 -13.05 12.81 13.30
N GLY A 18 -14.16 12.95 14.04
CA GLY A 18 -15.00 14.15 14.00
C GLY A 18 -15.88 14.27 12.74
N CYS A 19 -15.95 13.24 11.90
CA CYS A 19 -16.78 13.23 10.70
C CYS A 19 -18.10 12.46 10.91
N ASP A 20 -19.22 13.09 10.53
CA ASP A 20 -20.56 12.51 10.60
C ASP A 20 -21.22 12.37 9.23
N CYS A 21 -20.43 12.31 8.14
CA CYS A 21 -20.95 12.03 6.80
C CYS A 21 -21.62 10.64 6.74
N ASP A 22 -22.40 10.41 5.70
CA ASP A 22 -23.16 9.15 5.53
C ASP A 22 -22.24 7.93 5.54
N THR A 23 -21.09 8.00 4.89
CA THR A 23 -20.11 6.91 4.84
C THR A 23 -19.49 6.61 6.19
N CYS A 24 -19.07 7.62 6.95
CA CYS A 24 -18.56 7.44 8.30
C CYS A 24 -19.64 6.93 9.27
N SER A 25 -20.89 7.36 9.09
CA SER A 25 -22.02 6.88 9.86
C SER A 25 -22.35 5.42 9.53
N GLU A 26 -22.29 5.05 8.26
CA GLU A 26 -22.49 3.68 7.80
C GLU A 26 -21.38 2.76 8.30
N ALA A 27 -20.12 3.19 8.29
CA ALA A 27 -18.98 2.45 8.86
C ALA A 27 -19.24 2.11 10.34
N ARG A 28 -19.67 3.11 11.14
CA ARG A 28 -20.00 2.89 12.55
C ARG A 28 -21.18 1.93 12.72
N ARG A 29 -22.21 2.05 11.87
CA ARG A 29 -23.40 1.19 11.90
C ARG A 29 -23.05 -0.27 11.57
N ARG A 30 -22.19 -0.50 10.59
CA ARG A 30 -21.72 -1.85 10.21
C ARG A 30 -20.67 -2.41 11.18
N GLY A 31 -20.05 -1.57 12.01
CA GLY A 31 -18.91 -1.96 12.85
C GLY A 31 -17.65 -2.25 12.06
N VAL A 32 -17.51 -1.65 10.86
CA VAL A 32 -16.35 -1.77 9.99
C VAL A 32 -15.46 -0.54 10.08
N ALA A 33 -14.19 -0.70 9.79
CA ALA A 33 -13.25 0.41 9.70
C ALA A 33 -12.27 0.16 8.56
N ARG A 34 -11.75 1.25 7.99
CA ARG A 34 -10.51 1.27 7.23
C ARG A 34 -9.49 2.04 8.04
N THR A 35 -8.54 1.34 8.62
CA THR A 35 -7.35 1.93 9.22
C THR A 35 -6.35 2.27 8.12
N ARG A 36 -5.29 3.05 8.44
CA ARG A 36 -4.31 3.47 7.43
C ARG A 36 -3.64 2.29 6.78
N PHE A 37 -3.30 2.45 5.50
CA PHE A 37 -2.81 1.37 4.66
C PHE A 37 -1.66 0.58 5.30
N SER A 38 -1.79 -0.73 5.30
CA SER A 38 -0.74 -1.69 5.66
C SER A 38 -1.15 -3.09 5.23
N VAL A 39 -0.21 -3.90 4.74
CA VAL A 39 -0.44 -5.27 4.28
C VAL A 39 0.55 -6.22 4.95
N HIS A 40 0.05 -7.34 5.46
CA HIS A 40 0.86 -8.42 5.97
C HIS A 40 0.89 -9.57 4.96
N VAL A 41 2.09 -10.03 4.61
CA VAL A 41 2.32 -11.12 3.67
C VAL A 41 3.09 -12.23 4.38
N GLU A 42 2.52 -13.41 4.47
CA GLU A 42 3.14 -14.58 5.12
C GLU A 42 3.59 -15.59 4.07
N ASN A 43 4.85 -15.99 4.17
CA ASN A 43 5.40 -17.10 3.42
C ASN A 43 5.10 -18.39 4.19
N GLU A 44 4.13 -19.15 3.71
CA GLU A 44 3.68 -20.36 4.42
C GLU A 44 4.71 -21.50 4.42
N ARG A 45 5.74 -21.42 3.53
CA ARG A 45 6.81 -22.42 3.49
C ARG A 45 7.87 -22.18 4.54
N THR A 46 8.27 -20.91 4.73
CA THR A 46 9.33 -20.54 5.69
C THR A 46 8.75 -20.18 7.05
N GLY A 47 7.50 -19.75 7.10
CA GLY A 47 6.84 -19.17 8.27
C GLY A 47 7.26 -17.74 8.55
N GLU A 48 8.09 -17.13 7.66
CA GLU A 48 8.49 -15.74 7.74
C GLU A 48 7.37 -14.82 7.22
N SER A 49 7.38 -13.59 7.68
CA SER A 49 6.37 -12.62 7.27
C SER A 49 6.94 -11.24 6.96
N LEU A 50 6.34 -10.60 5.96
CA LEU A 50 6.68 -9.29 5.45
C LEU A 50 5.54 -8.31 5.75
N LEU A 51 5.86 -7.13 6.23
CA LEU A 51 4.92 -6.04 6.41
C LEU A 51 5.16 -4.95 5.37
N VAL A 52 4.17 -4.63 4.56
CA VAL A 52 4.21 -3.48 3.65
C VAL A 52 3.59 -2.30 4.36
N ASP A 53 4.38 -1.26 4.54
CA ASP A 53 4.11 -0.05 5.31
C ASP A 53 3.73 -0.30 6.78
N VAL A 54 4.30 0.50 7.64
CA VAL A 54 4.09 0.41 9.08
C VAL A 54 3.23 1.60 9.54
N SER A 55 1.92 1.43 9.42
CA SER A 55 0.98 2.50 9.72
C SER A 55 0.92 2.85 11.22
N PRO A 56 0.51 4.07 11.59
CA PRO A 56 0.29 4.45 13.00
C PRO A 56 -0.70 3.52 13.73
N ASP A 57 -1.54 2.79 12.97
CA ASP A 57 -2.51 1.83 13.52
C ASP A 57 -1.91 0.44 13.79
N PHE A 58 -0.61 0.23 13.55
CA PHE A 58 0.10 -1.05 13.66
C PHE A 58 -0.39 -1.92 14.82
N ARG A 59 -0.38 -1.38 16.05
CA ARG A 59 -0.79 -2.16 17.22
C ARG A 59 -2.24 -2.66 17.12
N THR A 60 -3.15 -1.81 16.67
CA THR A 60 -4.56 -2.15 16.53
C THR A 60 -4.78 -3.16 15.42
N GLN A 61 -4.08 -2.99 14.30
CA GLN A 61 -4.10 -3.88 13.16
C GLN A 61 -3.63 -5.28 13.52
N MET A 62 -2.42 -5.41 14.11
CA MET A 62 -1.85 -6.69 14.52
C MET A 62 -2.76 -7.46 15.50
N LEU A 63 -3.29 -6.77 16.52
CA LEU A 63 -4.17 -7.38 17.50
C LEU A 63 -5.53 -7.79 16.92
N ARG A 64 -6.08 -6.99 16.00
CA ARG A 64 -7.40 -7.27 15.40
C ARG A 64 -7.34 -8.43 14.41
N GLN A 65 -6.24 -8.53 13.66
CA GLN A 65 -6.10 -9.53 12.61
C GLN A 65 -5.40 -10.81 13.09
N GLU A 66 -4.84 -10.79 14.31
CA GLU A 66 -4.16 -11.95 14.92
C GLU A 66 -3.08 -12.55 14.01
N VAL A 67 -2.33 -11.70 13.30
CA VAL A 67 -1.20 -12.10 12.44
C VAL A 67 0.10 -12.18 13.24
N THR A 68 1.09 -12.89 12.70
CA THR A 68 2.45 -13.00 13.27
C THR A 68 3.17 -11.65 13.25
N LEU A 69 4.14 -11.46 14.14
CA LEU A 69 5.04 -10.30 14.06
C LEU A 69 5.90 -10.41 12.82
N PRO A 70 6.10 -9.29 12.08
CA PRO A 70 6.88 -9.33 10.84
C PRO A 70 8.37 -9.55 11.11
N ASP A 71 9.02 -10.34 10.25
CA ASP A 71 10.47 -10.53 10.20
C ASP A 71 11.13 -9.41 9.39
N ALA A 72 10.42 -8.89 8.40
CA ALA A 72 10.85 -7.76 7.59
C ALA A 72 9.70 -6.76 7.36
N ALA A 73 10.04 -5.50 7.10
CA ALA A 73 9.11 -4.47 6.67
C ALA A 73 9.65 -3.75 5.43
N ILE A 74 8.73 -3.31 4.56
CA ILE A 74 9.06 -2.43 3.44
C ILE A 74 8.37 -1.09 3.70
N VAL A 75 9.09 0.01 3.46
CA VAL A 75 8.54 1.37 3.50
C VAL A 75 8.47 1.91 2.08
N THR A 76 7.25 2.14 1.59
CA THR A 76 7.00 2.63 0.23
C THR A 76 7.37 4.10 0.07
N HIS A 77 7.08 4.94 1.08
CA HIS A 77 7.41 6.36 1.10
C HIS A 77 7.30 6.94 2.52
N ILE A 78 7.63 8.24 2.67
CA ILE A 78 7.85 8.86 3.98
C ILE A 78 6.62 9.54 4.61
N HIS A 79 5.44 9.43 4.03
CA HIS A 79 4.24 9.95 4.69
C HIS A 79 3.96 9.23 6.00
N PHE A 80 3.38 9.96 6.96
CA PHE A 80 3.23 9.46 8.34
C PHE A 80 2.34 8.22 8.41
N ASP A 81 1.34 8.13 7.57
CA ASP A 81 0.38 7.04 7.51
C ASP A 81 0.99 5.71 7.01
N HIS A 82 2.16 5.77 6.36
CA HIS A 82 2.92 4.60 5.89
C HIS A 82 4.14 4.27 6.76
N LEU A 83 4.64 5.25 7.52
CA LEU A 83 5.93 5.13 8.22
C LEU A 83 5.84 5.21 9.74
N ASP A 84 4.96 6.06 10.30
CA ASP A 84 5.08 6.46 11.71
C ASP A 84 4.65 5.39 12.73
N GLY A 85 4.24 4.22 12.26
CA GLY A 85 4.03 3.03 13.08
C GLY A 85 5.31 2.33 13.54
N LEU A 86 6.47 2.60 12.92
CA LEU A 86 7.76 1.98 13.29
C LEU A 86 8.12 2.18 14.76
N GLY A 87 7.68 3.26 15.39
CA GLY A 87 7.87 3.46 16.82
C GLY A 87 7.30 2.35 17.71
N ASN A 88 6.32 1.57 17.23
CA ASN A 88 5.75 0.43 17.96
C ASN A 88 6.74 -0.74 18.13
N VAL A 89 7.78 -0.82 17.30
CA VAL A 89 8.79 -1.87 17.32
C VAL A 89 9.57 -1.87 18.66
N TYR A 90 9.66 -0.73 19.34
CA TYR A 90 10.52 -0.48 20.50
C TYR A 90 10.55 -1.58 21.59
N ARG A 91 9.44 -2.26 21.86
CA ARG A 91 9.36 -3.34 22.85
C ARG A 91 8.65 -4.59 22.31
N THR A 92 8.26 -4.57 21.06
CA THR A 92 7.41 -5.60 20.46
C THR A 92 8.25 -6.57 19.62
N ILE A 93 9.23 -6.03 18.90
CA ILE A 93 10.12 -6.80 18.00
C ILE A 93 11.56 -6.53 18.45
N ASP A 94 12.36 -7.59 18.56
CA ASP A 94 13.76 -7.46 18.98
C ASP A 94 14.68 -7.11 17.81
N ASP A 95 14.34 -7.59 16.61
CA ASP A 95 15.13 -7.41 15.39
C ASP A 95 14.18 -7.35 14.20
N LEU A 96 14.21 -6.27 13.41
CA LEU A 96 13.37 -6.05 12.25
C LEU A 96 14.22 -5.54 11.08
N SER A 97 14.27 -6.32 10.00
CA SER A 97 14.80 -5.83 8.72
C SER A 97 13.85 -4.83 8.09
N VAL A 98 14.30 -3.63 7.76
CA VAL A 98 13.50 -2.59 7.11
C VAL A 98 14.11 -2.27 5.75
N HIS A 99 13.39 -2.58 4.69
CA HIS A 99 13.80 -2.34 3.32
C HIS A 99 13.17 -1.05 2.79
N ALA A 100 13.97 -0.15 2.24
CA ALA A 100 13.51 1.11 1.71
C ALA A 100 14.43 1.61 0.60
N ALA A 101 13.87 2.43 -0.31
CA ALA A 101 14.63 2.95 -1.46
C ALA A 101 15.82 3.81 -1.05
N ASN A 102 16.93 3.65 -1.80
CA ASN A 102 18.16 4.43 -1.65
C ASN A 102 18.22 5.67 -2.57
N GLU A 103 17.24 5.86 -3.44
CA GLU A 103 17.18 7.01 -4.33
C GLU A 103 16.92 8.29 -3.53
N THR A 104 17.74 9.32 -3.75
CA THR A 104 17.59 10.62 -3.09
C THR A 104 16.38 11.37 -3.62
N ASP A 105 15.44 11.66 -2.75
CA ASP A 105 14.27 12.46 -3.06
C ASP A 105 14.68 13.93 -3.23
N PRO A 106 14.37 14.56 -4.37
CA PRO A 106 14.79 15.93 -4.67
C PRO A 106 14.11 16.99 -3.77
N GLU A 107 12.96 16.67 -3.18
CA GLU A 107 12.23 17.58 -2.28
C GLU A 107 12.85 17.59 -0.88
N THR A 108 13.20 16.41 -0.36
CA THR A 108 13.74 16.28 1.00
C THR A 108 15.26 16.27 1.07
N GLY A 109 15.94 15.91 -0.02
CA GLY A 109 17.39 15.74 -0.07
C GLY A 109 17.91 14.46 0.61
N GLU A 110 17.01 13.57 1.02
CA GLU A 110 17.29 12.26 1.64
C GLU A 110 16.54 11.16 0.89
N SER A 111 17.03 9.94 0.95
CA SER A 111 16.28 8.77 0.51
C SER A 111 15.23 8.35 1.56
N VAL A 112 14.33 7.43 1.17
CA VAL A 112 13.38 6.82 2.13
C VAL A 112 14.15 6.10 3.23
N ALA A 113 15.19 5.32 2.87
CA ALA A 113 16.02 4.60 3.83
C ALA A 113 16.74 5.55 4.82
N GLU A 114 17.40 6.62 4.33
CA GLU A 114 18.03 7.64 5.18
C GLU A 114 17.02 8.33 6.10
N THR A 115 15.82 8.59 5.62
CA THR A 115 14.74 9.17 6.44
C THR A 115 14.32 8.22 7.56
N VAL A 116 14.22 6.91 7.29
CA VAL A 116 13.93 5.89 8.32
C VAL A 116 15.03 5.90 9.37
N GLU A 117 16.30 5.78 8.98
CA GLU A 117 17.44 5.80 9.90
C GLU A 117 17.44 7.05 10.79
N ARG A 118 17.24 8.22 10.19
CA ARG A 118 17.26 9.50 10.91
C ARG A 118 16.08 9.66 11.87
N ARG A 119 14.85 9.29 11.45
CA ARG A 119 13.64 9.43 12.28
C ARG A 119 13.62 8.45 13.44
N TYR A 120 14.23 7.27 13.26
CA TYR A 120 14.19 6.16 14.21
C TYR A 120 15.59 5.77 14.73
N ASP A 121 16.53 6.72 14.79
CA ASP A 121 17.89 6.51 15.29
C ASP A 121 17.92 5.88 16.70
N TYR A 122 16.95 6.20 17.54
CA TYR A 122 16.79 5.59 18.86
C TYR A 122 16.42 4.09 18.82
N LEU A 123 16.00 3.58 17.67
CA LEU A 123 15.72 2.17 17.41
C LEU A 123 16.85 1.45 16.66
N ALA A 124 17.98 2.07 16.38
CA ALA A 124 19.09 1.52 15.58
C ALA A 124 19.66 0.18 16.07
N ARG A 125 19.30 -0.28 17.27
CA ARG A 125 19.64 -1.63 17.78
C ARG A 125 18.59 -2.68 17.49
N ARG A 126 17.48 -2.28 16.89
CA ARG A 126 16.31 -3.12 16.59
C ARG A 126 15.89 -3.07 15.14
N LEU A 127 16.32 -2.04 14.42
CA LEU A 127 16.06 -1.88 13.00
C LEU A 127 17.37 -2.06 12.24
N GLU A 128 17.40 -3.01 11.33
CA GLU A 128 18.43 -3.11 10.30
C GLU A 128 17.86 -2.53 9.00
N VAL A 129 18.31 -1.33 8.63
CA VAL A 129 17.79 -0.64 7.44
C VAL A 129 18.61 -1.04 6.23
N HIS A 130 17.94 -1.60 5.23
CA HIS A 130 18.50 -1.99 3.94
C HIS A 130 18.17 -0.93 2.89
N HIS A 131 19.20 -0.46 2.19
CA HIS A 131 19.11 0.58 1.17
C HIS A 131 18.94 -0.08 -0.21
N GLU A 132 17.71 -0.23 -0.66
CA GLU A 132 17.39 -0.96 -1.88
C GLU A 132 17.36 -0.05 -3.11
N THR A 133 17.89 -0.57 -4.23
CA THR A 133 17.87 0.17 -5.51
C THR A 133 16.53 -0.07 -6.22
N PRO A 134 15.75 0.99 -6.51
CA PRO A 134 14.49 0.83 -7.23
C PRO A 134 14.68 0.12 -8.59
N GLY A 135 13.79 -0.82 -8.90
CA GLY A 135 13.84 -1.64 -10.10
C GLY A 135 14.77 -2.84 -10.04
N GLU A 136 15.60 -2.98 -9.00
CA GLU A 136 16.43 -4.17 -8.77
C GLU A 136 15.75 -5.08 -7.74
N PRO A 137 15.62 -6.41 -8.00
CA PRO A 137 15.03 -7.33 -7.04
C PRO A 137 15.96 -7.59 -5.85
N PHE A 138 15.36 -7.75 -4.66
CA PHE A 138 16.06 -8.14 -3.43
C PHE A 138 15.23 -9.18 -2.66
N LEU A 139 15.83 -9.84 -1.67
CA LEU A 139 15.15 -10.84 -0.85
C LEU A 139 14.75 -10.25 0.50
N ALA A 140 13.48 -10.45 0.89
CA ALA A 140 12.94 -10.08 2.19
C ALA A 140 11.92 -11.13 2.67
N ALA A 141 12.10 -11.68 3.86
CA ALA A 141 11.19 -12.68 4.48
C ALA A 141 10.83 -13.85 3.51
N GLY A 142 11.81 -14.35 2.75
CA GLY A 142 11.61 -15.44 1.80
C GLY A 142 10.89 -15.09 0.51
N PHE A 143 10.63 -13.81 0.26
CA PHE A 143 10.07 -13.29 -0.99
C PHE A 143 11.14 -12.57 -1.82
N GLU A 144 11.01 -12.63 -3.15
CA GLU A 144 11.70 -11.73 -4.06
C GLU A 144 10.85 -10.47 -4.22
N VAL A 145 11.42 -9.31 -3.93
CA VAL A 145 10.70 -8.02 -3.92
C VAL A 145 11.38 -7.03 -4.84
N THR A 146 10.59 -6.26 -5.58
CA THR A 146 11.07 -5.13 -6.39
C THR A 146 10.32 -3.87 -5.99
N LEU A 147 11.07 -2.80 -5.65
CA LEU A 147 10.52 -1.45 -5.51
C LEU A 147 10.28 -0.86 -6.91
N VAL A 148 9.06 -0.48 -7.19
CA VAL A 148 8.63 -0.01 -8.51
C VAL A 148 8.34 1.49 -8.44
N PRO A 149 9.12 2.39 -9.08
CA PRO A 149 8.88 3.83 -9.02
C PRO A 149 7.49 4.21 -9.52
N VAL A 150 6.75 5.03 -8.77
CA VAL A 150 5.39 5.49 -9.12
C VAL A 150 5.26 7.01 -8.95
N ALA A 151 4.12 7.58 -9.32
CA ALA A 151 3.95 9.03 -9.40
C ALA A 151 3.15 9.60 -8.23
N HIS A 152 3.83 10.07 -7.19
CA HIS A 152 3.22 10.69 -6.00
C HIS A 152 3.88 12.04 -5.63
N PRO A 153 3.89 13.04 -6.55
CA PRO A 153 4.62 14.28 -6.32
C PRO A 153 4.15 15.04 -5.07
N PRO A 154 5.06 15.77 -4.36
CA PRO A 154 6.44 15.99 -4.75
C PRO A 154 7.41 14.91 -4.30
N LEU A 155 6.97 13.92 -3.50
CA LEU A 155 7.82 12.89 -2.92
C LEU A 155 8.02 11.70 -3.87
N LEU A 156 9.15 11.03 -3.74
CA LEU A 156 9.35 9.71 -4.31
C LEU A 156 8.49 8.69 -3.55
N CYS A 157 7.82 7.85 -4.31
CA CYS A 157 6.98 6.75 -3.81
C CYS A 157 7.18 5.52 -4.68
N TYR A 158 7.02 4.36 -4.07
CA TYR A 158 7.25 3.09 -4.73
C TYR A 158 6.05 2.16 -4.56
N GLY A 159 5.59 1.61 -5.68
CA GLY A 159 4.82 0.38 -5.68
C GLY A 159 5.72 -0.82 -5.44
N LEU A 160 5.12 -2.00 -5.36
CA LEU A 160 5.83 -3.23 -5.07
C LEU A 160 5.38 -4.35 -6.01
N ARG A 161 6.33 -5.15 -6.47
CA ARG A 161 6.11 -6.50 -6.95
C ARG A 161 6.71 -7.46 -5.95
N ILE A 162 5.92 -8.38 -5.40
CA ILE A 162 6.31 -9.37 -4.40
C ILE A 162 6.03 -10.74 -5.00
N GLU A 163 7.07 -11.55 -5.13
CA GLU A 163 6.98 -12.89 -5.70
C GLU A 163 7.36 -13.94 -4.66
N GLU A 164 6.52 -14.96 -4.51
CA GLU A 164 6.93 -16.16 -3.82
C GLU A 164 7.51 -17.11 -4.86
N PRO A 165 8.85 -17.38 -4.83
CA PRO A 165 9.49 -18.23 -5.81
C PRO A 165 8.84 -19.62 -5.84
N ALA A 166 8.58 -20.14 -7.04
CA ALA A 166 8.09 -21.51 -7.20
C ALA A 166 9.09 -22.53 -6.67
N GLU A 167 8.59 -23.67 -6.19
CA GLU A 167 9.46 -24.81 -5.87
C GLU A 167 10.09 -25.40 -7.16
N ASP A 168 11.24 -26.07 -7.03
CA ASP A 168 11.89 -26.74 -8.14
C ASP A 168 10.93 -27.70 -8.85
N GLY A 169 10.49 -27.33 -10.06
CA GLY A 169 9.56 -28.09 -10.89
C GLY A 169 8.07 -27.87 -10.58
N GLY A 170 7.73 -26.84 -9.79
CA GLY A 170 6.37 -26.41 -9.47
C GLY A 170 5.75 -25.46 -10.49
N ASP A 171 4.58 -24.94 -10.11
CA ASP A 171 3.82 -23.94 -10.88
C ASP A 171 4.57 -22.59 -10.96
N ASP A 172 4.05 -21.64 -11.73
CA ASP A 172 4.57 -20.28 -11.82
C ASP A 172 4.59 -19.60 -10.43
N PRO A 173 5.51 -18.65 -10.17
CA PRO A 173 5.57 -17.96 -8.89
C PRO A 173 4.26 -17.22 -8.59
N ALA A 174 3.81 -17.26 -7.33
CA ALA A 174 2.70 -16.44 -6.89
C ALA A 174 3.13 -14.96 -6.83
N VAL A 175 2.32 -14.06 -7.38
CA VAL A 175 2.66 -12.65 -7.55
C VAL A 175 1.62 -11.73 -6.91
N LEU A 176 2.06 -10.94 -5.94
CA LEU A 176 1.33 -9.81 -5.40
C LEU A 176 1.92 -8.50 -5.95
N ALA A 177 1.08 -7.69 -6.61
CA ALA A 177 1.45 -6.32 -6.99
C ALA A 177 0.70 -5.29 -6.14
N ILE A 178 1.39 -4.23 -5.74
CA ILE A 178 0.85 -3.11 -4.96
C ILE A 178 1.26 -1.83 -5.67
N THR A 179 0.32 -0.96 -6.03
CA THR A 179 0.69 0.29 -6.71
C THR A 179 1.41 1.27 -5.80
N GLY A 180 1.27 1.15 -4.47
CA GLY A 180 1.56 2.25 -3.57
C GLY A 180 0.63 3.44 -3.83
N ASP A 181 0.89 4.56 -3.18
CA ASP A 181 0.19 5.81 -3.42
C ASP A 181 0.64 6.41 -4.75
N THR A 182 -0.28 6.56 -5.70
CA THR A 182 0.11 6.98 -7.04
C THR A 182 -1.01 7.64 -7.83
N SER A 183 -0.63 8.59 -8.69
CA SER A 183 -1.48 9.03 -9.78
C SER A 183 -1.61 7.92 -10.84
N TYR A 184 -2.54 8.09 -11.80
CA TYR A 184 -2.69 7.15 -12.91
C TYR A 184 -1.48 7.15 -13.86
N ASP A 185 -0.76 8.26 -13.96
CA ASP A 185 0.37 8.44 -14.89
C ASP A 185 1.67 7.90 -14.29
N ILE A 186 1.78 6.58 -14.23
CA ILE A 186 3.00 5.89 -13.80
C ILE A 186 3.88 5.54 -15.00
N PRO A 187 5.22 5.46 -14.83
CA PRO A 187 6.15 5.10 -15.91
C PRO A 187 5.80 3.77 -16.59
N GLU A 188 6.06 3.65 -17.88
CA GLU A 188 5.78 2.40 -18.64
C GLU A 188 6.56 1.20 -18.10
N ALA A 189 7.81 1.41 -17.68
CA ALA A 189 8.61 0.36 -17.03
C ALA A 189 7.96 -0.12 -15.72
N SER A 190 7.33 0.78 -14.98
CA SER A 190 6.61 0.44 -13.75
C SER A 190 5.32 -0.33 -14.05
N ARG A 191 4.59 0.06 -15.12
CA ARG A 191 3.44 -0.72 -15.61
C ARG A 191 3.85 -2.15 -15.97
N ALA A 192 4.96 -2.29 -16.71
CA ALA A 192 5.48 -3.60 -17.06
C ALA A 192 5.85 -4.44 -15.83
N ALA A 193 6.48 -3.84 -14.83
CA ALA A 193 6.87 -4.52 -13.60
C ALA A 193 5.66 -4.97 -12.76
N LEU A 194 4.56 -4.20 -12.74
CA LEU A 194 3.35 -4.51 -11.98
C LEU A 194 2.38 -5.45 -12.73
N SER A 195 2.65 -5.77 -14.01
CA SER A 195 1.73 -6.57 -14.84
C SER A 195 1.71 -8.04 -14.47
N GLY A 196 0.57 -8.70 -14.75
CA GLY A 196 0.38 -10.16 -14.63
C GLY A 196 0.39 -10.65 -13.19
N ALA A 197 -0.11 -9.86 -12.24
CA ALA A 197 -0.21 -10.26 -10.84
C ALA A 197 -1.46 -11.11 -10.57
N ASP A 198 -1.34 -12.11 -9.69
CA ASP A 198 -2.47 -12.88 -9.17
C ASP A 198 -3.40 -12.02 -8.32
N LEU A 199 -2.83 -11.03 -7.63
CA LEU A 199 -3.56 -10.01 -6.88
C LEU A 199 -2.90 -8.64 -7.07
N LEU A 200 -3.68 -7.66 -7.51
CA LEU A 200 -3.29 -6.25 -7.54
C LEU A 200 -4.02 -5.48 -6.42
N LEU A 201 -3.25 -4.81 -5.58
CA LEU A 201 -3.75 -3.81 -4.65
C LEU A 201 -3.49 -2.42 -5.24
N ALA A 202 -4.54 -1.72 -5.64
CA ALA A 202 -4.42 -0.44 -6.33
C ALA A 202 -4.95 0.72 -5.49
N ASP A 203 -4.19 1.83 -5.44
CA ASP A 203 -4.64 3.11 -4.89
C ASP A 203 -5.93 3.58 -5.56
N ALA A 204 -6.94 3.91 -4.79
CA ALA A 204 -8.21 4.43 -5.29
C ALA A 204 -8.86 5.33 -4.24
N ILE A 205 -8.29 6.51 -4.05
CA ILE A 205 -8.64 7.35 -2.91
C ILE A 205 -10.11 7.82 -2.93
N VAL A 206 -10.66 8.15 -4.11
CA VAL A 206 -12.03 8.65 -4.29
C VAL A 206 -12.63 8.19 -5.61
N PRO A 207 -13.98 8.17 -5.77
CA PRO A 207 -14.58 8.02 -7.08
C PRO A 207 -14.36 9.29 -7.92
N ALA A 208 -14.28 9.16 -9.25
CA ALA A 208 -14.06 10.28 -10.17
C ALA A 208 -15.11 11.41 -10.01
N SER A 209 -16.34 11.07 -9.61
CA SER A 209 -17.41 12.04 -9.33
C SER A 209 -17.04 13.06 -8.24
N SER A 210 -16.17 12.67 -7.29
CA SER A 210 -15.69 13.58 -6.25
C SER A 210 -14.80 14.70 -6.82
N CYS A 211 -14.10 14.46 -7.93
CA CYS A 211 -13.24 15.46 -8.56
C CYS A 211 -14.01 16.71 -9.05
N VAL A 212 -15.29 16.56 -9.37
CA VAL A 212 -16.14 17.67 -9.88
C VAL A 212 -16.37 18.74 -8.82
N HIS A 213 -16.44 18.33 -7.56
CA HIS A 213 -16.83 19.21 -6.46
C HIS A 213 -15.69 19.54 -5.51
N HIS A 214 -14.58 18.80 -5.59
CA HIS A 214 -13.43 19.02 -4.73
C HIS A 214 -12.49 20.09 -5.31
N PRO A 215 -11.96 21.04 -4.50
CA PRO A 215 -11.07 22.10 -5.00
C PRO A 215 -9.81 21.62 -5.70
N ILE A 216 -9.34 20.42 -5.35
CA ILE A 216 -8.15 19.81 -5.97
C ILE A 216 -8.44 19.38 -7.41
N GLY A 217 -9.71 19.02 -7.72
CA GLY A 217 -10.10 18.57 -9.05
C GLY A 217 -9.55 17.20 -9.44
N GLY A 218 -9.51 16.93 -10.73
CA GLY A 218 -8.97 15.70 -11.30
C GLY A 218 -8.14 15.95 -12.54
N THR A 219 -7.23 15.01 -12.84
CA THR A 219 -6.33 15.03 -14.01
C THR A 219 -6.34 13.69 -14.75
N HIS A 220 -5.54 13.56 -15.82
CA HIS A 220 -5.43 12.33 -16.63
C HIS A 220 -6.80 11.79 -17.07
N HIS A 221 -7.57 12.63 -17.80
CA HIS A 221 -8.91 12.28 -18.23
C HIS A 221 -8.89 11.23 -19.34
N ASP A 222 -9.86 10.32 -19.32
CA ASP A 222 -10.12 9.43 -20.43
C ASP A 222 -10.78 10.16 -21.63
N ASP A 223 -11.10 9.42 -22.71
CA ASP A 223 -11.72 9.96 -23.91
C ASP A 223 -13.12 10.55 -23.67
N ASN A 224 -13.77 10.18 -22.56
CA ASN A 224 -15.09 10.67 -22.16
C ASN A 224 -15.00 11.83 -21.15
N GLY A 225 -13.78 12.26 -20.80
CA GLY A 225 -13.53 13.33 -19.83
C GLY A 225 -13.63 12.88 -18.37
N VAL A 226 -13.62 11.61 -18.06
CA VAL A 226 -13.61 11.09 -16.69
C VAL A 226 -12.19 11.14 -16.12
N PRO A 227 -11.94 11.83 -14.99
CA PRO A 227 -10.60 11.92 -14.41
C PRO A 227 -10.16 10.58 -13.81
N ARG A 228 -8.93 10.16 -14.14
CA ARG A 228 -8.28 8.95 -13.61
C ARG A 228 -7.43 9.22 -12.38
N THR A 229 -7.09 10.49 -12.14
CA THR A 229 -6.30 10.94 -11.00
C THR A 229 -7.06 12.01 -10.23
N PHE A 230 -7.10 11.88 -8.92
CA PHE A 230 -7.57 12.91 -8.00
C PHE A 230 -6.41 13.87 -7.70
N GLY A 231 -6.56 15.11 -8.10
CA GLY A 231 -5.46 16.08 -8.06
C GLY A 231 -4.27 15.63 -8.90
N THR A 232 -3.14 15.36 -8.26
CA THR A 232 -1.88 14.94 -8.91
C THR A 232 -1.23 13.72 -8.26
N LYS A 233 -1.85 13.15 -7.21
CA LYS A 233 -1.17 12.20 -6.31
C LYS A 233 -1.78 10.82 -6.28
N HIS A 234 -3.09 10.70 -6.36
CA HIS A 234 -3.80 9.45 -6.15
C HIS A 234 -4.71 9.12 -7.31
N MET A 235 -4.94 7.85 -7.56
CA MET A 235 -5.93 7.44 -8.55
C MET A 235 -7.35 7.68 -8.05
N THR A 236 -8.25 7.91 -9.01
CA THR A 236 -9.67 7.69 -8.79
C THR A 236 -9.98 6.18 -8.90
N ARG A 237 -11.17 5.78 -8.41
CA ARG A 237 -11.67 4.41 -8.65
C ARG A 237 -11.61 4.04 -10.12
N GLU A 238 -12.05 4.92 -10.98
CA GLU A 238 -12.10 4.71 -12.43
C GLU A 238 -10.70 4.57 -13.03
N GLY A 239 -9.74 5.35 -12.54
CA GLY A 239 -8.33 5.21 -12.92
C GLY A 239 -7.74 3.88 -12.48
N ALA A 240 -7.99 3.46 -11.25
CA ALA A 240 -7.50 2.19 -10.72
C ALA A 240 -8.10 0.97 -11.43
N LEU A 241 -9.39 1.01 -11.75
CA LEU A 241 -10.06 -0.04 -12.55
C LEU A 241 -9.43 -0.17 -13.93
N GLN A 242 -9.21 0.95 -14.62
CA GLN A 242 -8.56 0.94 -15.93
C GLN A 242 -7.12 0.44 -15.86
N LEU A 243 -6.35 0.91 -14.86
CA LEU A 243 -4.98 0.44 -14.66
C LEU A 243 -4.93 -1.09 -14.47
N ALA A 244 -5.84 -1.65 -13.68
CA ALA A 244 -5.91 -3.10 -13.45
C ALA A 244 -6.17 -3.89 -14.72
N GLU A 245 -7.04 -3.40 -15.60
CA GLU A 245 -7.26 -4.00 -16.93
C GLU A 245 -5.99 -3.94 -17.81
N GLU A 246 -5.30 -2.80 -17.82
CA GLU A 246 -4.06 -2.60 -18.58
C GLU A 246 -2.91 -3.49 -18.06
N LEU A 247 -2.88 -3.76 -16.75
CA LEU A 247 -1.87 -4.61 -16.11
C LEU A 247 -2.19 -6.11 -16.19
N ASN A 248 -3.36 -6.52 -16.71
CA ASN A 248 -3.84 -7.90 -16.75
C ASN A 248 -3.74 -8.59 -15.37
N ALA A 249 -4.20 -7.93 -14.32
CA ALA A 249 -4.25 -8.54 -13.00
C ALA A 249 -5.44 -9.51 -12.90
N ASP A 250 -5.20 -10.70 -12.32
CA ASP A 250 -6.25 -11.72 -12.19
C ASP A 250 -7.31 -11.31 -11.18
N ARG A 251 -6.89 -10.73 -10.06
CA ARG A 251 -7.76 -10.18 -9.02
C ARG A 251 -7.37 -8.77 -8.67
N LEU A 252 -8.37 -7.93 -8.38
CA LEU A 252 -8.17 -6.53 -7.98
C LEU A 252 -8.81 -6.26 -6.64
N ARG A 253 -8.11 -5.51 -5.77
CA ARG A 253 -8.68 -4.82 -4.61
C ARG A 253 -8.23 -3.37 -4.61
N LEU A 254 -9.17 -2.48 -4.36
CA LEU A 254 -8.92 -1.04 -4.27
C LEU A 254 -8.65 -0.68 -2.81
N VAL A 255 -7.49 -0.09 -2.57
CA VAL A 255 -6.98 0.29 -1.25
C VAL A 255 -6.74 1.79 -1.16
N HIS A 256 -6.25 2.27 -0.01
CA HIS A 256 -6.06 3.70 0.26
C HIS A 256 -7.34 4.53 0.08
N VAL A 257 -8.48 3.94 0.51
CA VAL A 257 -9.84 4.42 0.25
C VAL A 257 -10.24 5.46 1.29
N ALA A 258 -10.56 6.68 0.85
CA ALA A 258 -11.08 7.74 1.69
C ALA A 258 -12.60 7.62 1.93
N HIS A 259 -13.14 8.38 2.89
CA HIS A 259 -14.56 8.36 3.25
C HIS A 259 -15.49 9.10 2.26
N PHE A 260 -15.00 9.48 1.09
CA PHE A 260 -15.75 10.22 0.07
C PHE A 260 -16.56 9.35 -0.91
N TYR A 261 -16.50 8.06 -0.76
CA TYR A 261 -17.36 7.14 -1.51
C TYR A 261 -18.82 7.21 -1.00
N PRO A 262 -19.83 7.03 -1.86
CA PRO A 262 -21.22 6.89 -1.41
C PRO A 262 -21.34 5.75 -0.39
N ALA A 263 -22.16 5.96 0.64
CA ALA A 263 -22.26 5.01 1.77
C ALA A 263 -22.75 3.60 1.38
N ASP A 264 -23.54 3.50 0.31
CA ASP A 264 -24.05 2.25 -0.25
C ASP A 264 -23.01 1.49 -1.09
N GLU A 265 -21.99 2.18 -1.61
CA GLU A 265 -20.90 1.60 -2.40
C GLU A 265 -19.63 1.42 -1.58
N ALA A 266 -19.43 2.24 -0.55
CA ALA A 266 -18.15 2.42 0.16
C ALA A 266 -17.55 1.14 0.72
N PHE A 267 -18.34 0.10 0.99
CA PHE A 267 -17.91 -1.16 1.60
C PHE A 267 -18.22 -2.39 0.73
N GLU A 268 -18.42 -2.15 -0.57
CA GLU A 268 -18.69 -3.20 -1.55
C GLU A 268 -17.48 -3.40 -2.47
N GLU A 269 -17.31 -4.62 -2.98
CA GLU A 269 -16.24 -4.92 -3.95
C GLU A 269 -16.28 -3.98 -5.18
N PRO A 270 -15.10 -3.62 -5.70
CA PRO A 270 -13.74 -4.07 -5.37
C PRO A 270 -13.06 -3.24 -4.25
N LEU A 271 -13.78 -2.34 -3.55
CA LEU A 271 -13.24 -1.53 -2.46
C LEU A 271 -12.93 -2.42 -1.26
N ALA A 272 -11.66 -2.58 -0.93
CA ALA A 272 -11.21 -3.44 0.16
C ALA A 272 -11.62 -2.91 1.55
N VAL A 273 -11.75 -3.82 2.51
CA VAL A 273 -11.92 -3.51 3.93
C VAL A 273 -10.86 -4.21 4.77
N ASP A 274 -10.58 -3.67 5.95
CA ASP A 274 -9.58 -4.25 6.85
C ASP A 274 -9.94 -5.69 7.23
N GLY A 275 -8.95 -6.57 7.15
CA GLY A 275 -9.07 -7.98 7.53
C GLY A 275 -9.38 -8.94 6.38
N GLU A 276 -9.51 -8.46 5.15
CA GLU A 276 -9.58 -9.35 3.99
C GLU A 276 -8.30 -10.18 3.86
N ARG A 277 -8.47 -11.46 3.45
CA ARG A 277 -7.37 -12.43 3.31
C ARG A 277 -7.42 -13.13 1.96
N TYR A 278 -6.24 -13.33 1.39
CA TYR A 278 -6.06 -13.97 0.09
C TYR A 278 -4.95 -15.02 0.18
N GLU A 279 -5.20 -16.16 -0.45
CA GLU A 279 -4.21 -17.19 -0.74
C GLU A 279 -3.83 -17.08 -2.22
N LEU A 280 -2.52 -16.99 -2.51
CA LEU A 280 -1.95 -16.90 -3.85
C LEU A 280 -1.05 -18.09 -4.12
#